data_1088e2969d3ce10f67092fdee3014be9
#
_entry.id   1088e2969d3ce10f67092fdee3014be9
#
_cell.length_a   1.000
_cell.length_b   1.000
_cell.length_c   1.000
_cell.angle_alpha   90.00
_cell.angle_beta   90.00
_cell.angle_gamma   90.00
#
_symmetry.space_group_name_H-M   'P 1'
#
loop_
_entity.id
_entity.type
_entity.pdbx_description
1 polymer ?
#
loop_
_entity_poly.entity_id
_entity_poly.type
_entity_poly.pdbx_seq_one_letter_code
_entity_poly.pdbx_strand_id
1 'polypeptide(L)'
;MLIMASLSTISFLIAGLDYPLLFGVIIAITNVIPYLGPYIGGAFPVLYALIDSPSLAVIILVIVVIIQVIESDIISPYLHGKRNDINPVLVIFGLVFFGKIFGVIGMILSVPLMSIIKITLSYYPIENIKNKLVSKI
;
A
#
# COMPACT_ATOMS: atom_id res chain seq x y z
N MET A 1 9.97 4.44 3.18
CA MET A 1 9.46 4.82 4.50
C MET A 1 9.96 6.19 4.97
N LEU A 2 11.29 6.41 5.12
CA LEU A 2 11.82 7.72 5.57
C LEU A 2 11.45 8.89 4.64
N ILE A 3 11.49 8.68 3.33
CA ILE A 3 11.10 9.70 2.33
C ILE A 3 9.63 10.10 2.54
N MET A 4 8.74 9.13 2.75
CA MET A 4 7.32 9.41 2.98
C MET A 4 7.08 10.12 4.31
N ALA A 5 7.76 9.68 5.38
CA ALA A 5 7.68 10.37 6.66
C ALA A 5 8.11 11.83 6.55
N SER A 6 9.25 12.09 5.90
CA SER A 6 9.79 13.44 5.73
C SER A 6 8.87 14.31 4.85
N LEU A 7 8.43 13.78 3.71
CA LEU A 7 7.56 14.51 2.78
C LEU A 7 6.22 14.88 3.44
N SER A 8 5.58 13.92 4.11
CA SER A 8 4.32 14.14 4.81
C SER A 8 4.48 15.13 5.97
N THR A 9 5.53 14.96 6.79
CA THR A 9 5.81 15.84 7.92
C THR A 9 6.01 17.29 7.46
N ILE A 10 6.83 17.52 6.42
CA ILE A 10 7.09 18.86 5.89
C ILE A 10 5.80 19.47 5.32
N SER A 11 5.03 18.70 4.57
CA SER A 11 3.78 19.19 3.98
C SER A 11 2.74 19.56 5.05
N PHE A 12 2.61 18.78 6.10
CA PHE A 12 1.69 19.05 7.21
C PHE A 12 2.16 20.24 8.07
N LEU A 13 3.48 20.39 8.23
CA LEU A 13 4.06 21.54 8.93
C LEU A 13 3.74 22.85 8.18
N ILE A 14 3.91 22.87 6.86
CA ILE A 14 3.59 24.02 6.01
C ILE A 14 2.10 24.36 6.05
N ALA A 15 1.24 23.33 6.11
CA ALA A 15 -0.21 23.49 6.20
C ALA A 15 -0.69 23.98 7.57
N GLY A 16 0.18 24.00 8.59
CA GLY A 16 -0.17 24.41 9.93
C GLY A 16 -0.90 23.36 10.76
N LEU A 17 -0.74 22.08 10.40
CA LEU A 17 -1.31 20.98 11.18
C LEU A 17 -0.49 20.76 12.46
N ASP A 18 -1.16 20.65 13.61
CA ASP A 18 -0.52 20.25 14.84
C ASP A 18 0.03 18.82 14.76
N TYR A 19 1.15 18.57 15.42
CA TYR A 19 1.82 17.26 15.44
C TYR A 19 2.19 16.69 14.07
N PRO A 20 2.76 17.48 13.13
CA PRO A 20 3.02 17.05 11.76
C PRO A 20 3.96 15.85 11.68
N LEU A 21 4.94 15.74 12.58
CA LEU A 21 5.86 14.61 12.66
C LEU A 21 5.11 13.32 13.03
N LEU A 22 4.18 13.38 13.98
CA LEU A 22 3.38 12.22 14.39
C LEU A 22 2.61 11.65 13.20
N PHE A 23 1.90 12.51 12.47
CA PHE A 23 1.10 12.07 11.32
C PHE A 23 1.97 11.64 10.13
N GLY A 24 3.13 12.27 9.92
CA GLY A 24 4.09 11.83 8.91
C GLY A 24 4.63 10.41 9.20
N VAL A 25 4.92 10.11 10.45
CA VAL A 25 5.36 8.77 10.89
C VAL A 25 4.21 7.76 10.77
N ILE A 26 2.98 8.11 11.15
CA ILE A 26 1.81 7.24 10.99
C ILE A 26 1.62 6.86 9.51
N ILE A 27 1.66 7.83 8.58
CA ILE A 27 1.56 7.55 7.15
C ILE A 27 2.69 6.60 6.70
N ALA A 28 3.93 6.85 7.12
CA ALA A 28 5.05 6.01 6.74
C ALA A 28 4.92 4.57 7.25
N ILE A 29 4.44 4.38 8.48
CA ILE A 29 4.24 3.05 9.08
C ILE A 29 3.08 2.32 8.38
N THR A 30 1.95 3.00 8.20
CA THR A 30 0.77 2.38 7.57
C THR A 30 1.01 2.00 6.13
N ASN A 31 1.84 2.76 5.39
CA ASN A 31 2.22 2.46 4.01
C ASN A 31 3.02 1.15 3.84
N VAL A 32 3.39 0.48 4.92
CA VAL A 32 3.90 -0.90 4.86
C VAL A 32 2.82 -1.86 4.35
N ILE A 33 1.54 -1.56 4.59
CA ILE A 33 0.42 -2.37 4.13
C ILE A 33 0.03 -1.91 2.71
N PRO A 34 0.26 -2.72 1.68
CA PRO A 34 -0.04 -2.33 0.30
C PRO A 34 -1.52 -1.96 0.13
N TYR A 35 -1.80 -0.94 -0.65
CA TYR A 35 -3.13 -0.40 -0.97
C TYR A 35 -3.91 0.16 0.24
N LEU A 36 -3.97 -0.53 1.37
CA LEU A 36 -4.74 -0.08 2.55
C LEU A 36 -4.00 0.98 3.36
N GLY A 37 -2.66 0.87 3.42
CA GLY A 37 -1.82 1.76 4.21
C GLY A 37 -2.07 3.25 3.95
N PRO A 38 -2.04 3.69 2.69
CA PRO A 38 -2.28 5.08 2.34
C PRO A 38 -3.63 5.62 2.82
N TYR A 39 -4.69 4.83 2.69
CA TYR A 39 -6.03 5.25 3.13
C TYR A 39 -6.12 5.33 4.66
N ILE A 40 -5.58 4.33 5.34
CA ILE A 40 -5.55 4.31 6.82
C ILE A 40 -4.71 5.46 7.33
N GLY A 41 -3.45 5.59 6.85
CA GLY A 41 -2.52 6.62 7.31
C GLY A 41 -3.00 8.04 6.99
N GLY A 42 -3.60 8.24 5.81
CA GLY A 42 -4.13 9.53 5.39
C GLY A 42 -5.42 9.94 6.12
N ALA A 43 -6.22 8.98 6.59
CA ALA A 43 -7.44 9.29 7.33
C ALA A 43 -7.15 9.98 8.68
N PHE A 44 -6.10 9.59 9.39
CA PHE A 44 -5.78 10.15 10.71
C PHE A 44 -5.54 11.66 10.70
N PRO A 45 -4.64 12.22 9.88
CA PRO A 45 -4.42 13.66 9.84
C PRO A 45 -5.64 14.45 9.36
N VAL A 46 -6.44 13.89 8.43
CA VAL A 46 -7.67 14.53 7.94
C VAL A 46 -8.71 14.60 9.04
N LEU A 47 -8.95 13.50 9.77
CA LEU A 47 -9.90 13.47 10.87
C LEU A 47 -9.47 14.38 12.04
N TYR A 48 -8.16 14.42 12.32
CA TYR A 48 -7.63 15.33 13.32
C TYR A 48 -7.84 16.79 12.92
N ALA A 49 -7.48 17.17 11.69
CA ALA A 49 -7.69 18.52 11.17
C ALA A 49 -9.17 18.93 11.18
N LEU A 50 -10.10 17.99 11.01
CA LEU A 50 -11.53 18.24 11.04
C LEU A 50 -12.02 18.70 12.44
N ILE A 51 -11.35 18.25 13.49
CA ILE A 51 -11.66 18.67 14.87
C ILE A 51 -11.31 20.15 15.07
N ASP A 52 -10.23 20.61 14.45
CA ASP A 52 -9.77 21.99 14.52
C ASP A 52 -10.59 22.92 13.60
N SER A 53 -10.60 22.64 12.30
CA SER A 53 -11.46 23.34 11.36
C SER A 53 -11.76 22.55 10.08
N PRO A 54 -12.99 22.66 9.51
CA PRO A 54 -13.33 22.01 8.24
C PRO A 54 -12.45 22.47 7.08
N SER A 55 -12.02 23.74 7.06
CA SER A 55 -11.14 24.29 6.01
C SER A 55 -9.75 23.65 6.07
N LEU A 56 -9.18 23.47 7.26
CA LEU A 56 -7.91 22.77 7.45
C LEU A 56 -8.02 21.31 7.01
N ALA A 57 -9.11 20.63 7.35
CA ALA A 57 -9.34 19.24 6.93
C ALA A 57 -9.33 19.10 5.40
N VAL A 58 -9.94 20.01 4.66
CA VAL A 58 -9.92 19.99 3.20
C VAL A 58 -8.49 20.20 2.67
N ILE A 59 -7.73 21.13 3.23
CA ILE A 59 -6.33 21.35 2.85
C ILE A 59 -5.51 20.09 3.10
N ILE A 60 -5.63 19.49 4.27
CA ILE A 60 -4.90 18.26 4.63
C ILE A 60 -5.32 17.09 3.72
N LEU A 61 -6.61 16.95 3.40
CA LEU A 61 -7.09 15.94 2.45
C LEU A 61 -6.43 16.11 1.07
N VAL A 62 -6.38 17.33 0.55
CA VAL A 62 -5.72 17.60 -0.74
C VAL A 62 -4.24 17.26 -0.69
N ILE A 63 -3.54 17.65 0.39
CA ILE A 63 -2.14 17.32 0.60
C ILE A 63 -1.93 15.80 0.65
N VAL A 64 -2.75 15.08 1.40
CA VAL A 64 -2.68 13.61 1.47
C VAL A 64 -2.85 12.98 0.09
N VAL A 65 -3.84 13.43 -0.70
CA VAL A 65 -4.04 12.93 -2.07
C VAL A 65 -2.82 13.20 -2.95
N ILE A 66 -2.26 14.41 -2.91
CA ILE A 66 -1.06 14.77 -3.68
C ILE A 66 0.13 13.88 -3.27
N ILE A 67 0.36 13.67 -1.99
CA ILE A 67 1.43 12.80 -1.48
C ILE A 67 1.22 11.36 -1.98
N GLN A 68 -0.01 10.87 -2.00
CA GLN A 68 -0.34 9.53 -2.51
C GLN A 68 -0.02 9.39 -4.00
N VAL A 69 -0.36 10.39 -4.82
CA VAL A 69 -0.02 10.42 -6.24
C VAL A 69 1.50 10.44 -6.44
N ILE A 70 2.22 11.28 -5.70
CA ILE A 70 3.69 11.32 -5.76
C ILE A 70 4.29 9.96 -5.35
N GLU A 71 3.75 9.33 -4.32
CA GLU A 71 4.22 8.01 -3.89
C GLU A 71 4.00 6.94 -4.95
N SER A 72 2.78 6.87 -5.52
CA SER A 72 2.41 5.82 -6.47
C SER A 72 3.15 5.96 -7.79
N ASP A 73 3.26 7.17 -8.32
CA ASP A 73 3.67 7.42 -9.70
C ASP A 73 5.15 7.79 -9.82
N ILE A 74 5.77 8.29 -8.75
CA ILE A 74 7.16 8.74 -8.75
C ILE A 74 8.02 7.91 -7.79
N ILE A 75 7.70 7.91 -6.50
CA ILE A 75 8.58 7.32 -5.48
C ILE A 75 8.61 5.80 -5.60
N SER A 76 7.47 5.18 -5.75
CA SER A 76 7.33 3.72 -5.79
C SER A 76 8.03 3.09 -7.00
N PRO A 77 7.85 3.59 -8.25
CA PRO A 77 8.59 3.08 -9.41
C PRO A 77 10.10 3.32 -9.31
N TYR A 78 10.50 4.47 -8.78
CA TYR A 78 11.91 4.81 -8.64
C TYR A 78 12.66 3.91 -7.64
N LEU A 79 12.01 3.58 -6.51
CA LEU A 79 12.62 2.76 -5.46
C LEU A 79 12.55 1.25 -5.73
N HIS A 80 11.50 0.78 -6.40
CA HIS A 80 11.23 -0.65 -6.55
C HIS A 80 11.46 -1.17 -7.96
N GLY A 81 11.84 -0.32 -8.92
CA GLY A 81 11.98 -0.69 -10.33
C GLY A 81 10.64 -1.16 -10.93
N LYS A 82 10.72 -1.91 -12.04
CA LYS A 82 9.53 -2.55 -12.62
C LYS A 82 9.00 -3.58 -11.62
N ARG A 83 7.90 -3.27 -10.97
CA ARG A 83 7.19 -4.22 -10.10
C ARG A 83 6.85 -5.46 -10.92
N ASN A 84 7.05 -6.63 -10.32
CA ASN A 84 6.42 -7.85 -10.83
C ASN A 84 4.94 -7.52 -11.06
N ASP A 85 4.47 -7.66 -12.31
CA ASP A 85 3.08 -7.39 -12.71
C ASP A 85 2.10 -8.32 -11.98
N ILE A 86 1.93 -8.10 -10.68
CA ILE A 86 0.92 -8.81 -9.90
C ILE A 86 -0.37 -8.03 -10.07
N ASN A 87 -1.39 -8.71 -10.58
CA ASN A 87 -2.72 -8.13 -10.70
C ASN A 87 -3.17 -7.56 -9.33
N PRO A 88 -3.59 -6.28 -9.26
CA PRO A 88 -4.07 -5.67 -8.03
C PRO A 88 -5.14 -6.49 -7.30
N VAL A 89 -6.02 -7.15 -8.04
CA VAL A 89 -7.06 -8.03 -7.49
C VAL A 89 -6.45 -9.19 -6.70
N LEU A 90 -5.35 -9.79 -7.18
CA LEU A 90 -4.64 -10.85 -6.47
C LEU A 90 -3.99 -10.33 -5.20
N VAL A 91 -3.47 -9.09 -5.21
CA VAL A 91 -2.89 -8.48 -4.02
C VAL A 91 -3.97 -8.23 -2.96
N ILE A 92 -5.13 -7.68 -3.36
CA ILE A 92 -6.25 -7.46 -2.45
C ILE A 92 -6.76 -8.79 -1.87
N PHE A 93 -6.87 -9.83 -2.70
CA PHE A 93 -7.23 -11.17 -2.24
C PHE A 93 -6.21 -11.72 -1.23
N GLY A 94 -4.91 -11.56 -1.52
CA GLY A 94 -3.82 -11.92 -0.61
C GLY A 94 -3.88 -11.16 0.71
N LEU A 95 -4.16 -9.86 0.68
CA LEU A 95 -4.33 -9.03 1.88
C LEU A 95 -5.45 -9.55 2.78
N VAL A 96 -6.61 -9.84 2.20
CA VAL A 96 -7.77 -10.35 2.95
C VAL A 96 -7.48 -11.75 3.49
N PHE A 97 -6.94 -12.65 2.66
CA PHE A 97 -6.67 -14.03 3.02
C PHE A 97 -5.60 -14.14 4.12
N PHE A 98 -4.41 -13.58 3.87
CA PHE A 98 -3.32 -13.63 4.84
C PHE A 98 -3.58 -12.74 6.06
N GLY A 99 -4.31 -11.63 5.87
CA GLY A 99 -4.74 -10.77 6.97
C GLY A 99 -5.67 -11.48 7.94
N LYS A 100 -6.57 -12.35 7.43
CA LYS A 100 -7.46 -13.15 8.27
C LYS A 100 -6.71 -14.23 9.07
N ILE A 101 -5.63 -14.79 8.52
CA ILE A 101 -4.87 -15.88 9.17
C ILE A 101 -3.82 -15.32 10.13
N PHE A 102 -3.06 -14.31 9.71
CA PHE A 102 -1.88 -13.80 10.41
C PHE A 102 -2.02 -12.33 10.86
N GLY A 103 -3.21 -11.74 10.73
CA GLY A 103 -3.44 -10.33 11.09
C GLY A 103 -2.61 -9.35 10.25
N VAL A 104 -2.15 -8.28 10.88
CA VAL A 104 -1.35 -7.22 10.22
C VAL A 104 -0.07 -7.76 9.59
N ILE A 105 0.59 -8.73 10.23
CA ILE A 105 1.80 -9.38 9.69
C ILE A 105 1.48 -10.08 8.37
N GLY A 106 0.34 -10.77 8.29
CA GLY A 106 -0.13 -11.40 7.05
C GLY A 106 -0.41 -10.40 5.93
N MET A 107 -0.99 -9.24 6.27
CA MET A 107 -1.20 -8.16 5.29
C MET A 107 0.14 -7.63 4.73
N ILE A 108 1.14 -7.43 5.58
CA ILE A 108 2.48 -6.97 5.17
C ILE A 108 3.15 -8.01 4.26
N LEU A 109 3.05 -9.28 4.60
CA LEU A 109 3.65 -10.37 3.86
C LEU A 109 2.85 -10.81 2.62
N SER A 110 1.64 -10.26 2.41
CA SER A 110 0.75 -10.68 1.31
C SER A 110 1.41 -10.54 -0.06
N VAL A 111 2.09 -9.43 -0.35
CA VAL A 111 2.74 -9.18 -1.65
C VAL A 111 3.87 -10.17 -1.92
N PRO A 112 4.87 -10.37 -1.03
CA PRO A 112 5.91 -11.37 -1.26
C PRO A 112 5.35 -12.80 -1.36
N LEU A 113 4.36 -13.16 -0.56
CA LEU A 113 3.74 -14.48 -0.62
C LEU A 113 2.99 -14.71 -1.94
N MET A 114 2.21 -13.71 -2.40
CA MET A 114 1.53 -13.77 -3.69
C MET A 114 2.52 -13.80 -4.87
N SER A 115 3.66 -13.12 -4.76
CA SER A 115 4.74 -13.19 -5.75
C SER A 115 5.30 -14.60 -5.87
N ILE A 116 5.59 -15.26 -4.75
CA ILE A 116 6.08 -16.63 -4.71
C ILE A 116 5.06 -17.59 -5.31
N ILE A 117 3.79 -17.47 -4.93
CA ILE A 117 2.70 -18.29 -5.49
C ILE A 117 2.61 -18.11 -7.00
N LYS A 118 2.61 -16.85 -7.49
CA LYS A 118 2.57 -16.56 -8.93
C LYS A 118 3.74 -17.19 -9.68
N ILE A 119 4.96 -17.03 -9.19
CA ILE A 119 6.16 -17.58 -9.79
C ILE A 119 6.08 -19.11 -9.82
N THR A 120 5.69 -19.74 -8.72
CA THR A 120 5.55 -21.20 -8.61
C THR A 120 4.52 -21.73 -9.60
N LEU A 121 3.35 -21.08 -9.71
CA LEU A 121 2.32 -21.45 -10.67
C LEU A 121 2.75 -21.21 -12.12
N SER A 122 3.57 -20.19 -12.39
CA SER A 122 4.11 -19.90 -13.71
C SER A 122 5.18 -20.92 -14.14
N TYR A 123 5.91 -21.51 -13.19
CA TYR A 123 6.89 -22.58 -13.44
C TYR A 123 6.23 -23.96 -13.68
N TYR A 124 4.98 -24.13 -13.25
CA TYR A 124 4.19 -25.32 -13.57
C TYR A 124 3.24 -24.97 -14.73
N PRO A 125 3.64 -25.11 -15.99
CA PRO A 125 2.76 -24.83 -17.11
C PRO A 125 1.57 -25.80 -17.05
N ILE A 126 0.39 -25.21 -17.00
CA ILE A 126 -0.91 -25.94 -17.03
C ILE A 126 -1.00 -26.90 -18.23
N GLU A 127 -0.22 -26.68 -19.27
CA GLU A 127 -0.03 -27.58 -20.42
C GLU A 127 0.45 -28.97 -20.00
N ASN A 128 1.31 -29.11 -19.02
CA ASN A 128 1.76 -30.43 -18.55
C ASN A 128 0.67 -31.21 -17.81
N ILE A 129 -0.26 -30.51 -17.15
CA ILE A 129 -1.42 -31.14 -16.50
C ILE A 129 -2.45 -31.55 -17.55
N LYS A 130 -2.66 -30.69 -18.56
CA LYS A 130 -3.59 -30.98 -19.67
C LYS A 130 -3.12 -32.16 -20.51
N ASN A 131 -1.83 -32.23 -20.82
CA ASN A 131 -1.24 -33.34 -21.56
C ASN A 131 -1.25 -34.66 -20.76
N LYS A 132 -1.06 -34.62 -19.42
CA LYS A 132 -1.19 -35.79 -18.54
C LYS A 132 -2.61 -36.29 -18.39
N LEU A 133 -3.60 -35.41 -18.44
CA LEU A 133 -5.01 -35.78 -18.38
C LEU A 133 -5.49 -36.35 -19.72
N VAL A 134 -5.06 -35.76 -20.85
CA VAL A 134 -5.42 -36.24 -22.20
C VAL A 134 -4.74 -37.56 -22.54
N SER A 135 -3.55 -37.85 -22.01
CA SER A 135 -2.85 -39.14 -22.23
C SER A 135 -3.38 -40.28 -21.39
N LYS A 136 -4.31 -40.03 -20.45
CA LYS A 136 -4.95 -41.06 -19.62
C LYS A 136 -6.41 -41.39 -20.02
N ILE A 137 -6.92 -40.67 -21.03
CA ILE A 137 -8.22 -40.96 -21.67
C ILE A 137 -7.98 -41.64 -23.01
#